data_f3bc6c8fbfe206d862434c160ba2e2cc
#
_entry.id   f3bc6c8fbfe206d862434c160ba2e2cc
#
_cell.length_a   1.000
_cell.length_b   1.000
_cell.length_c   1.000
_cell.angle_alpha   90.00
_cell.angle_beta   90.00
_cell.angle_gamma   90.00
#
_symmetry.space_group_name_H-M   'P 1'
#
loop_
_entity.id
_entity.type
_entity.pdbx_description
1 polymer ?
#
loop_
_entity_poly.entity_id
_entity_poly.type
_entity_poly.pdbx_seq_one_letter_code
_entity_poly.pdbx_strand_id
1 'polypeptide(L)'
;MTTQMQTLHPSISSRLGWQRVCALKSLEVERGRAALVGSAQIALFLLADGTIRATCNRDPYCDAYVLSRGIVGSRGDVPTLSSPMHKQVFDLRTGTCLDTRGKEPARLRTWQARAVDGQVQLLWGSAS
;
A
#
# COMPACT_ATOMS: atom_id res chain seq x y z
N MET A 1 -9.16 7.64 20.00
CA MET A 1 -8.64 7.24 19.43
C MET A 1 -8.08 7.71 18.64
N THR A 2 -7.90 7.91 18.57
CA THR A 2 -7.50 8.07 17.95
C THR A 2 -7.08 7.98 17.00
N THR A 3 -6.90 8.52 16.63
CA THR A 3 -6.57 8.26 15.78
C THR A 3 -5.61 7.88 15.31
N GLN A 4 -4.97 8.08 15.78
CA GLN A 4 -4.13 7.57 15.26
C GLN A 4 -4.40 6.52 14.56
N MET A 5 -5.04 6.32 14.68
CA MET A 5 -5.46 5.21 14.13
C MET A 5 -5.20 5.11 12.70
N GLN A 6 -4.77 6.14 12.08
CA GLN A 6 -4.45 6.08 10.68
C GLN A 6 -3.14 5.36 10.40
N THR A 7 -2.21 5.41 11.30
CA THR A 7 -0.90 4.77 11.10
C THR A 7 -0.69 3.65 12.11
N LEU A 8 -0.38 2.48 11.61
CA LEU A 8 -0.15 1.30 12.42
C LEU A 8 1.33 1.20 12.75
N HIS A 9 1.64 0.74 13.98
CA HIS A 9 3.02 0.66 14.47
C HIS A 9 3.31 -0.75 14.97
N PRO A 10 3.50 -1.71 14.06
CA PRO A 10 3.84 -3.06 14.50
C PRO A 10 5.26 -3.10 15.04
N SER A 11 5.48 -4.00 15.99
CA SER A 11 6.82 -4.33 16.42
C SER A 11 7.49 -5.15 15.31
N ILE A 12 8.65 -4.72 14.85
CA ILE A 12 9.39 -5.48 13.84
C ILE A 12 10.78 -5.80 14.34
N SER A 13 11.28 -6.95 13.89
CA SER A 13 12.66 -7.31 14.10
C SER A 13 13.48 -6.81 12.92
N SER A 14 14.79 -6.79 13.08
CA SER A 14 15.68 -6.47 11.98
C SER A 14 15.81 -7.59 10.98
N ARG A 15 15.15 -8.72 11.22
CA ARG A 15 15.24 -9.87 10.34
C ARG A 15 14.45 -9.66 9.06
N LEU A 16 14.95 -10.27 7.99
CA LEU A 16 14.19 -10.42 6.76
C LEU A 16 13.09 -11.44 7.00
N GLY A 17 12.04 -11.37 6.18
CA GLY A 17 10.96 -12.34 6.21
C GLY A 17 9.63 -11.69 6.51
N TRP A 18 8.63 -12.54 6.77
CA TRP A 18 7.28 -12.07 6.99
C TRP A 18 7.15 -11.39 8.33
N GLN A 19 6.64 -10.17 8.30
CA GLN A 19 6.41 -9.36 9.49
C GLN A 19 4.93 -9.07 9.61
N ARG A 20 4.39 -9.28 10.81
CA ARG A 20 3.00 -8.90 11.08
C ARG A 20 2.88 -7.39 11.11
N VAL A 21 1.84 -6.87 10.48
CA VAL A 21 1.58 -5.43 10.44
C VAL A 21 0.33 -5.07 11.23
N CYS A 22 -0.77 -5.78 10.99
CA CYS A 22 -2.05 -5.48 11.64
C CYS A 22 -2.98 -6.67 11.54
N ALA A 23 -4.11 -6.58 12.24
CA ALA A 23 -5.18 -7.54 12.05
C ALA A 23 -5.88 -7.28 10.71
N LEU A 24 -6.29 -8.36 10.04
CA LEU A 24 -7.00 -8.23 8.77
C LEU A 24 -8.28 -7.40 8.94
N LYS A 25 -8.97 -7.55 10.05
CA LYS A 25 -10.19 -6.79 10.32
C LYS A 25 -9.95 -5.29 10.45
N SER A 26 -8.70 -4.85 10.55
CA SER A 26 -8.37 -3.43 10.54
C SER A 26 -8.44 -2.81 9.16
N LEU A 27 -8.55 -3.64 8.11
CA LEU A 27 -8.64 -3.16 6.74
C LEU A 27 -10.08 -3.22 6.25
N GLU A 28 -10.45 -2.21 5.48
CA GLU A 28 -11.73 -2.19 4.78
C GLU A 28 -11.48 -2.43 3.30
N VAL A 29 -12.40 -3.13 2.64
CA VAL A 29 -12.25 -3.47 1.24
C VAL A 29 -12.15 -2.19 0.39
N GLU A 30 -11.12 -2.13 -0.43
CA GLU A 30 -10.84 -1.04 -1.38
C GLU A 30 -10.65 0.33 -0.73
N ARG A 31 -10.31 0.33 0.56
CA ARG A 31 -9.98 1.55 1.28
C ARG A 31 -8.57 1.41 1.85
N GLY A 32 -7.68 2.31 1.48
CA GLY A 32 -6.30 2.25 1.91
C GLY A 32 -6.12 2.55 3.39
N ARG A 33 -5.05 2.00 3.94
CA ARG A 33 -4.65 2.27 5.32
C ARG A 33 -3.15 2.43 5.39
N ALA A 34 -2.70 3.47 6.09
CA ALA A 34 -1.27 3.68 6.27
C ALA A 34 -0.75 2.86 7.44
N ALA A 35 0.46 2.35 7.28
CA ALA A 35 1.16 1.64 8.33
C ALA A 35 2.62 2.10 8.35
N LEU A 36 3.19 2.16 9.54
CA LEU A 36 4.60 2.47 9.69
C LEU A 36 5.32 1.17 10.04
N VAL A 37 6.22 0.73 9.15
CA VAL A 37 6.98 -0.49 9.32
C VAL A 37 8.46 -0.08 9.32
N GLY A 38 9.10 -0.16 10.49
CA GLY A 38 10.39 0.48 10.65
C GLY A 38 10.26 1.97 10.44
N SER A 39 11.04 2.54 9.54
CA SER A 39 10.95 3.95 9.16
C SER A 39 10.15 4.16 7.87
N ALA A 40 9.60 3.11 7.29
CA ALA A 40 8.89 3.20 6.03
C ALA A 40 7.40 3.36 6.24
N GLN A 41 6.79 4.32 5.54
CA GLN A 41 5.34 4.45 5.51
C GLN A 41 4.80 3.62 4.35
N ILE A 42 3.92 2.69 4.69
CA ILE A 42 3.35 1.73 3.76
C ILE A 42 1.86 2.03 3.61
N ALA A 43 1.35 1.92 2.39
CA ALA A 43 -0.07 1.96 2.12
C ALA A 43 -0.56 0.54 1.89
N LEU A 44 -1.57 0.12 2.64
CA LEU A 44 -2.15 -1.22 2.56
C LEU A 44 -3.53 -1.13 1.94
N PHE A 45 -3.84 -2.09 1.07
CA PHE A 45 -5.13 -2.16 0.39
C PHE A 45 -5.63 -3.59 0.39
N LEU A 46 -6.84 -3.77 0.92
CA LEU A 46 -7.55 -5.06 0.83
C LEU A 46 -8.49 -4.97 -0.36
N LEU A 47 -8.28 -5.82 -1.35
CA LEU A 47 -9.09 -5.80 -2.57
C LEU A 47 -10.33 -6.68 -2.42
N ALA A 48 -11.29 -6.48 -3.32
CA ALA A 48 -12.57 -7.19 -3.25
C ALA A 48 -12.42 -8.71 -3.35
N ASP A 49 -11.35 -9.17 -4.02
CA ASP A 49 -11.09 -10.61 -4.14
C ASP A 49 -10.34 -11.20 -2.94
N GLY A 50 -10.09 -10.38 -1.91
CA GLY A 50 -9.38 -10.82 -0.72
C GLY A 50 -7.87 -10.64 -0.79
N THR A 51 -7.34 -10.22 -1.93
CA THR A 51 -5.91 -9.97 -2.10
C THR A 51 -5.50 -8.73 -1.32
N ILE A 52 -4.31 -8.77 -0.71
CA ILE A 52 -3.75 -7.61 -0.03
C ILE A 52 -2.61 -7.08 -0.86
N ARG A 53 -2.60 -5.76 -1.09
CA ARG A 53 -1.52 -5.09 -1.80
C ARG A 53 -0.89 -4.05 -0.89
N ALA A 54 0.43 -3.89 -1.03
CA ALA A 54 1.19 -2.97 -0.20
C ALA A 54 2.13 -2.17 -1.09
N THR A 55 2.05 -0.85 -0.97
CA THR A 55 2.93 0.06 -1.70
C THR A 55 3.53 1.06 -0.72
N CYS A 56 4.53 1.81 -1.17
CA CYS A 56 4.95 2.98 -0.41
C CYS A 56 3.77 3.96 -0.34
N ASN A 57 3.70 4.72 0.74
CA ASN A 57 2.62 5.70 0.92
C ASN A 57 2.97 7.05 0.30
N ARG A 58 4.22 7.24 -0.08
CA ARG A 58 4.69 8.51 -0.65
C ARG A 58 4.35 8.55 -2.13
N ASP A 59 3.68 9.62 -2.54
CA ASP A 59 3.39 9.87 -3.95
C ASP A 59 4.66 10.43 -4.61
N PRO A 60 5.22 9.74 -5.61
CA PRO A 60 6.48 10.17 -6.21
C PRO A 60 6.35 11.47 -7.01
N TYR A 61 5.14 11.91 -7.31
CA TYR A 61 4.93 13.12 -8.11
C TYR A 61 4.78 14.36 -7.26
N CYS A 62 4.53 14.25 -5.96
CA CYS A 62 4.37 15.42 -5.10
C CYS A 62 5.02 15.25 -3.74
N ASP A 63 5.64 14.10 -3.46
CA ASP A 63 6.33 13.77 -2.22
C ASP A 63 5.43 13.72 -0.98
N ALA A 64 4.13 13.86 -1.14
CA ALA A 64 3.21 13.76 -0.02
C ALA A 64 2.92 12.29 0.31
N TYR A 65 2.69 12.00 1.58
CA TYR A 65 2.39 10.64 2.05
C TYR A 65 0.89 10.43 2.05
N VAL A 66 0.33 10.27 0.84
CA VAL A 66 -1.12 10.32 0.63
C VAL A 66 -1.69 9.12 -0.13
N LEU A 67 -0.84 8.17 -0.58
CA LEU A 67 -1.34 7.12 -1.45
C LEU A 67 -2.35 6.21 -0.76
N SER A 68 -2.29 6.07 0.56
CA SER A 68 -3.32 5.33 1.30
C SER A 68 -4.70 5.97 1.19
N ARG A 69 -4.78 7.24 0.79
CA ARG A 69 -6.04 7.96 0.57
C ARG A 69 -6.45 7.93 -0.90
N GLY A 70 -5.71 7.24 -1.74
CA GLY A 70 -6.03 7.14 -3.16
C GLY A 70 -7.26 6.30 -3.41
N ILE A 71 -7.69 6.31 -4.67
CA ILE A 71 -8.88 5.60 -5.09
C ILE A 71 -8.47 4.29 -5.74
N VAL A 72 -8.97 3.19 -5.20
CA VAL A 72 -8.76 1.86 -5.76
C VAL A 72 -9.78 1.64 -6.88
N GLY A 73 -9.30 1.16 -8.01
CA GLY A 73 -10.13 0.85 -9.15
C GLY A 73 -9.56 -0.33 -9.92
N SER A 74 -9.91 -0.42 -11.19
CA SER A 74 -9.38 -1.48 -12.04
C SER A 74 -9.35 -1.03 -13.48
N ARG A 75 -8.43 -1.63 -14.25
CA ARG A 75 -8.38 -1.55 -15.71
C ARG A 75 -8.29 -2.97 -16.21
N GLY A 76 -9.41 -3.52 -16.69
CA GLY A 76 -9.49 -4.94 -16.98
C GLY A 76 -9.25 -5.73 -15.69
N ASP A 77 -8.28 -6.63 -15.71
CA ASP A 77 -7.94 -7.44 -14.54
C ASP A 77 -6.91 -6.78 -13.64
N VAL A 78 -6.47 -5.58 -13.97
CA VAL A 78 -5.39 -4.92 -13.23
C VAL A 78 -5.98 -4.05 -12.14
N PRO A 79 -5.69 -4.33 -10.85
CA PRO A 79 -6.11 -3.44 -9.78
C PRO A 79 -5.27 -2.17 -9.83
N THR A 80 -5.91 -1.02 -9.71
CA THR A 80 -5.25 0.27 -9.85
C THR A 80 -5.42 1.12 -8.61
N LEU A 81 -4.50 2.06 -8.45
CA LEU A 81 -4.55 3.08 -7.42
C LEU A 81 -4.36 4.44 -8.09
N SER A 82 -5.32 5.33 -7.90
CA SER A 82 -5.21 6.69 -8.40
C SER A 82 -4.81 7.62 -7.28
N SER A 83 -3.76 8.41 -7.50
CA SER A 83 -3.32 9.40 -6.52
C SER A 83 -4.41 10.42 -6.26
N PRO A 84 -4.66 10.78 -5.00
CA PRO A 84 -5.66 11.82 -4.70
C PRO A 84 -5.19 13.22 -5.10
N MET A 85 -3.89 13.41 -5.32
CA MET A 85 -3.33 14.74 -5.60
C MET A 85 -3.43 15.11 -7.08
N HIS A 86 -2.79 14.31 -7.94
CA HIS A 86 -2.70 14.67 -9.36
C HIS A 86 -3.25 13.58 -10.27
N LYS A 87 -3.90 12.57 -9.69
CA LYS A 87 -4.66 11.55 -10.42
C LYS A 87 -3.81 10.62 -11.27
N GLN A 88 -2.50 10.55 -11.07
CA GLN A 88 -1.71 9.50 -11.71
C GLN A 88 -2.25 8.14 -11.27
N VAL A 89 -2.22 7.17 -12.18
CA VAL A 89 -2.77 5.84 -11.95
C VAL A 89 -1.62 4.84 -11.93
N PHE A 90 -1.61 4.01 -10.90
CA PHE A 90 -0.57 2.99 -10.71
C PHE A 90 -1.18 1.59 -10.69
N ASP A 91 -0.43 0.63 -11.19
CA ASP A 91 -0.74 -0.79 -11.04
C ASP A 91 -0.40 -1.21 -9.61
N LEU A 92 -1.40 -1.65 -8.84
CA LEU A 92 -1.18 -2.05 -7.46
C LEU A 92 -0.33 -3.31 -7.32
N ARG A 93 -0.20 -4.10 -8.39
CA ARG A 93 0.59 -5.33 -8.34
C ARG A 93 2.07 -5.05 -8.46
N THR A 94 2.43 -4.09 -9.31
CA THR A 94 3.82 -3.85 -9.68
C THR A 94 4.34 -2.47 -9.29
N GLY A 95 3.44 -1.54 -9.03
CA GLY A 95 3.81 -0.14 -8.79
C GLY A 95 4.05 0.65 -10.07
N THR A 96 3.90 0.04 -11.23
CA THR A 96 4.10 0.72 -12.52
C THR A 96 3.07 1.83 -12.70
N CYS A 97 3.50 2.99 -13.14
CA CYS A 97 2.58 4.08 -13.46
C CYS A 97 1.95 3.83 -14.81
N LEU A 98 0.62 3.68 -14.81
CA LEU A 98 -0.14 3.39 -16.03
C LEU A 98 -0.62 4.66 -16.71
N ASP A 99 -0.79 5.74 -15.97
CA ASP A 99 -1.21 7.03 -16.50
C ASP A 99 -0.44 8.11 -15.75
N THR A 100 0.52 8.70 -16.43
CA THR A 100 1.43 9.68 -15.82
C THR A 100 0.86 11.08 -15.80
N ARG A 101 -0.28 11.30 -16.45
CA ARG A 101 -0.86 12.64 -16.59
C ARG A 101 0.13 13.64 -17.21
N GLY A 102 0.94 13.14 -18.14
CA GLY A 102 1.89 13.99 -18.85
C GLY A 102 3.21 14.22 -18.14
N LYS A 103 3.43 13.53 -17.02
CA LYS A 103 4.70 13.64 -16.29
C LYS A 103 5.62 12.48 -16.67
N GLU A 104 6.86 12.57 -16.22
CA GLU A 104 7.81 11.47 -16.39
C GLU A 104 7.32 10.23 -15.62
N PRO A 105 7.50 9.04 -16.17
CA PRO A 105 7.08 7.83 -15.46
C PRO A 105 7.82 7.67 -14.14
N ALA A 106 7.08 7.30 -13.11
CA ALA A 106 7.63 6.95 -11.81
C ALA A 106 7.00 5.65 -11.36
N ARG A 107 7.69 4.91 -10.52
CA ARG A 107 7.24 3.61 -10.04
C ARG A 107 7.14 3.62 -8.53
N LEU A 108 6.06 3.04 -8.01
CA LEU A 108 5.92 2.84 -6.58
C LEU A 108 6.70 1.61 -6.15
N ARG A 109 7.34 1.70 -5.00
CA ARG A 109 7.87 0.52 -4.35
C ARG A 109 6.70 -0.30 -3.83
N THR A 110 6.77 -1.63 -3.99
CA THR A 110 5.72 -2.55 -3.52
C THR A 110 6.35 -3.64 -2.68
N TRP A 111 5.53 -4.27 -1.85
CA TRP A 111 5.93 -5.43 -1.04
C TRP A 111 4.90 -6.51 -1.22
N GLN A 112 5.33 -7.77 -1.11
CA GLN A 112 4.40 -8.87 -1.02
C GLN A 112 3.66 -8.80 0.32
N ALA A 113 2.36 -9.06 0.27
CA ALA A 113 1.52 -9.05 1.46
C ALA A 113 0.62 -10.27 1.45
N ARG A 114 0.24 -10.74 2.64
CA ARG A 114 -0.65 -11.88 2.78
C ARG A 114 -1.41 -11.77 4.08
N ALA A 115 -2.49 -12.56 4.19
CA ALA A 115 -3.21 -12.73 5.43
C ALA A 115 -3.04 -14.18 5.92
N VAL A 116 -2.66 -14.35 7.17
CA VAL A 116 -2.49 -15.65 7.79
C VAL A 116 -3.16 -15.59 9.15
N ASP A 117 -4.13 -16.47 9.38
CA ASP A 117 -4.86 -16.55 10.66
C ASP A 117 -5.41 -15.20 11.09
N GLY A 118 -5.94 -14.44 10.13
CA GLY A 118 -6.54 -13.13 10.40
C GLY A 118 -5.53 -12.03 10.64
N GLN A 119 -4.26 -12.25 10.33
CA GLN A 119 -3.21 -11.24 10.49
C GLN A 119 -2.60 -10.88 9.14
N VAL A 120 -2.41 -9.59 8.91
CA VAL A 120 -1.75 -9.09 7.71
C VAL A 120 -0.25 -9.10 7.93
N GLN A 121 0.46 -9.68 6.97
CA GLN A 121 1.93 -9.76 7.01
C GLN A 121 2.50 -9.20 5.72
N LEU A 122 3.64 -8.53 5.86
CA LEU A 122 4.45 -8.09 4.72
C LEU A 122 5.74 -8.89 4.67
N LEU A 123 6.19 -9.18 3.46
CA LEU A 123 7.52 -9.77 3.28
C LEU A 123 8.54 -8.63 3.35
N TRP A 124 9.09 -8.45 4.54
CA TRP A 124 10.02 -7.35 4.81
C TRP A 124 11.42 -7.72 4.36
N GLY A 125 12.14 -6.71 3.87
CA GLY A 125 13.48 -6.94 3.34
C GLY A 125 13.50 -7.41 1.89
N SER A 126 12.34 -7.65 1.30
CA SER A 126 12.22 -8.02 -0.11
C SER A 126 11.18 -7.10 -0.73
N ALA A 127 11.64 -6.18 -1.59
CA ALA A 127 10.77 -5.23 -2.26
C ALA A 127 10.87 -5.41 -3.77
N SER A 128 9.77 -5.19 -4.44
CA SER A 128 9.70 -5.24 -5.89
C SER A 128 9.94 -3.90 -6.50
#